data_14fd50c90de346cc9e9c7c5f2a657523
#
_entry.id   14fd50c90de346cc9e9c7c5f2a657523
#
_cell.length_a   1.000
_cell.length_b   1.000
_cell.length_c   1.000
_cell.angle_alpha   90.00
_cell.angle_beta   90.00
_cell.angle_gamma   90.00
#
_symmetry.space_group_name_H-M   'P 1'
#
loop_
_entity.id
_entity.type
_entity.pdbx_description
1 polymer ?
#
loop_
_entity_poly.entity_id
_entity_poly.type
_entity_poly.pdbx_seq_one_letter_code
_entity_poly.pdbx_strand_id
1 'polypeptide(L)'
;MSYQWRNDELEGAVLGAMFLRGADPEVLDVISRLPASAFNIRQYRDIYSGICTQARANGIIDPVLLSDSMPQHAAIIAETGRRAWVKTSFSAYVETLIGNAAIRDGEAAVMKVLEDIRASNTPEAAATALAGARQTLSALDTGSGVIQAVSIDDYLPEVVRRVEETMTNGGAGRFLLTGIEELDDMTGGLDLTDLVFIAARPSMGKTELALDIIDKVTERGQGVLFFSMEMAGIQITERMVSAAGGLPVSRLKAAHQFEDEDWARLSAGVGRLTNRSIWIVDATNLNVDQICQTATRMQMTHPEIALVVVDYLGLIKTMGTGRHDLAVGDISKGLKRLAKSNKTPVLALSQLSRGVEQRPNKRPMNSDMKNSGEIEADADLILMLYRDEVYNPDSSARAIAEISITKQRNGALGTIYRRFYNGHFHPIDQEVARQLSAPKQAPNQRRYSKA
;
A
#
# COMPACT_ATOMS: atom_id res chain seq x y z
N MET A 1 21.99 15.70 -30.27
CA MET A 1 21.72 14.37 -30.84
C MET A 1 20.41 13.84 -30.28
N SER A 2 19.28 14.10 -30.96
CA SER A 2 17.99 13.53 -30.53
C SER A 2 17.00 13.45 -31.68
N TYR A 3 17.44 12.86 -32.80
CA TYR A 3 16.57 12.64 -33.97
C TYR A 3 15.77 11.35 -33.92
N GLN A 4 16.01 10.50 -32.96
CA GLN A 4 15.49 9.11 -32.93
C GLN A 4 14.01 9.01 -32.58
N TRP A 5 13.45 10.02 -31.87
CA TRP A 5 12.05 9.99 -31.37
C TRP A 5 11.18 11.07 -32.02
N ARG A 6 11.64 11.61 -33.17
CA ARG A 6 10.91 12.56 -34.01
C ARG A 6 10.45 11.82 -35.24
N ASN A 7 9.16 11.80 -35.47
CA ASN A 7 8.60 11.18 -36.65
C ASN A 7 7.52 12.09 -37.22
N ASP A 8 7.97 13.00 -38.11
CA ASP A 8 7.14 14.01 -38.78
C ASP A 8 6.03 13.36 -39.62
N GLU A 9 6.30 12.19 -40.20
CA GLU A 9 5.33 11.43 -40.99
C GLU A 9 4.25 10.85 -40.10
N LEU A 10 4.60 10.36 -38.91
CA LEU A 10 3.64 9.83 -37.92
C LEU A 10 2.69 10.92 -37.41
N GLU A 11 3.24 12.09 -37.07
CA GLU A 11 2.45 13.26 -36.64
C GLU A 11 1.44 13.68 -37.70
N GLY A 12 1.89 13.81 -38.97
CA GLY A 12 1.02 14.12 -40.09
C GLY A 12 -0.01 13.06 -40.38
N ALA A 13 0.34 11.76 -40.22
CA ALA A 13 -0.59 10.65 -40.41
C ALA A 13 -1.72 10.64 -39.37
N VAL A 14 -1.40 10.96 -38.10
CA VAL A 14 -2.41 11.05 -37.02
C VAL A 14 -3.41 12.17 -37.32
N LEU A 15 -2.93 13.37 -37.69
CA LEU A 15 -3.80 14.49 -38.05
C LEU A 15 -4.65 14.19 -39.29
N GLY A 16 -4.05 13.58 -40.31
CA GLY A 16 -4.75 13.20 -41.53
C GLY A 16 -5.85 12.15 -41.26
N ALA A 17 -5.59 11.20 -40.37
CA ALA A 17 -6.57 10.22 -39.95
C ALA A 17 -7.73 10.86 -39.17
N MET A 18 -7.46 11.87 -38.33
CA MET A 18 -8.50 12.63 -37.63
C MET A 18 -9.40 13.40 -38.62
N PHE A 19 -8.82 14.00 -39.66
CA PHE A 19 -9.60 14.66 -40.70
C PHE A 19 -10.47 13.70 -41.52
N LEU A 20 -9.96 12.52 -41.82
CA LEU A 20 -10.69 11.50 -42.59
C LEU A 20 -11.85 10.90 -41.79
N ARG A 21 -11.66 10.69 -40.49
CA ARG A 21 -12.65 10.05 -39.61
C ARG A 21 -13.62 11.06 -39.02
N GLY A 22 -13.27 12.32 -39.00
CA GLY A 22 -14.11 13.35 -38.39
C GLY A 22 -14.22 13.15 -36.87
N ALA A 23 -15.33 13.53 -36.28
CA ALA A 23 -15.61 13.41 -34.84
C ALA A 23 -16.21 12.03 -34.48
N ASP A 24 -15.61 10.93 -34.96
CA ASP A 24 -16.05 9.59 -34.55
C ASP A 24 -15.64 9.30 -33.07
N PRO A 25 -16.26 8.31 -32.42
CA PRO A 25 -15.99 8.02 -31.01
C PRO A 25 -14.51 7.73 -30.72
N GLU A 26 -13.76 7.09 -31.63
CA GLU A 26 -12.36 6.76 -31.44
C GLU A 26 -11.49 8.04 -31.51
N VAL A 27 -11.80 8.98 -32.41
CA VAL A 27 -11.10 10.27 -32.49
C VAL A 27 -11.41 11.12 -31.27
N LEU A 28 -12.65 11.13 -30.77
CA LEU A 28 -13.01 11.86 -29.56
C LEU A 28 -12.30 11.29 -28.31
N ASP A 29 -12.18 9.96 -28.22
CA ASP A 29 -11.38 9.31 -27.18
C ASP A 29 -9.91 9.77 -27.26
N VAL A 30 -9.31 9.76 -28.44
CA VAL A 30 -7.94 10.21 -28.65
C VAL A 30 -7.76 11.68 -28.25
N ILE A 31 -8.69 12.57 -28.58
CA ILE A 31 -8.65 13.99 -28.18
C ILE A 31 -8.69 14.14 -26.65
N SER A 32 -9.30 13.21 -25.93
CA SER A 32 -9.36 13.26 -24.47
C SER A 32 -8.01 12.92 -23.80
N ARG A 33 -7.19 12.09 -24.42
CA ARG A 33 -5.95 11.53 -23.85
C ARG A 33 -4.65 11.98 -24.52
N LEU A 34 -4.67 12.43 -25.76
CA LEU A 34 -3.50 12.89 -26.50
C LEU A 34 -3.19 14.35 -26.16
N PRO A 35 -2.09 14.69 -25.50
CA PRO A 35 -1.73 16.07 -25.23
C PRO A 35 -1.19 16.74 -26.50
N ALA A 36 -1.40 18.04 -26.65
CA ALA A 36 -0.86 18.80 -27.78
C ALA A 36 0.69 18.79 -27.82
N SER A 37 1.35 18.64 -26.66
CA SER A 37 2.81 18.49 -26.54
C SER A 37 3.35 17.20 -27.19
N ALA A 38 2.48 16.22 -27.47
CA ALA A 38 2.85 15.01 -28.19
C ALA A 38 3.35 15.32 -29.61
N PHE A 39 2.84 16.39 -30.22
CA PHE A 39 3.31 16.86 -31.51
C PHE A 39 4.57 17.71 -31.36
N ASN A 40 5.67 17.27 -31.98
CA ASN A 40 6.95 17.97 -31.96
C ASN A 40 6.96 19.17 -32.91
N ILE A 41 6.32 19.04 -34.08
CA ILE A 41 6.21 20.08 -35.06
C ILE A 41 5.20 21.13 -34.59
N ARG A 42 5.63 22.36 -34.40
CA ARG A 42 4.79 23.46 -33.92
C ARG A 42 3.52 23.62 -34.74
N GLN A 43 3.61 23.55 -36.05
CA GLN A 43 2.47 23.69 -36.95
C GLN A 43 1.45 22.56 -36.75
N TYR A 44 1.89 21.33 -36.56
CA TYR A 44 0.99 20.19 -36.25
C TYR A 44 0.36 20.33 -34.88
N ARG A 45 1.09 20.83 -33.90
CA ARG A 45 0.55 21.13 -32.55
C ARG A 45 -0.55 22.19 -32.62
N ASP A 46 -0.36 23.25 -33.38
CA ASP A 46 -1.35 24.31 -33.56
C ASP A 46 -2.60 23.76 -34.26
N ILE A 47 -2.42 22.97 -35.34
CA ILE A 47 -3.51 22.31 -36.07
C ILE A 47 -4.28 21.35 -35.15
N TYR A 48 -3.59 20.53 -34.35
CA TYR A 48 -4.22 19.62 -33.38
C TYR A 48 -5.03 20.40 -32.32
N SER A 49 -4.50 21.49 -31.81
CA SER A 49 -5.21 22.38 -30.88
C SER A 49 -6.48 22.97 -31.52
N GLY A 50 -6.43 23.30 -32.79
CA GLY A 50 -7.58 23.72 -33.57
C GLY A 50 -8.63 22.62 -33.74
N ILE A 51 -8.20 21.39 -34.06
CA ILE A 51 -9.08 20.20 -34.10
C ILE A 51 -9.78 19.99 -32.77
N CYS A 52 -9.04 20.03 -31.65
CA CYS A 52 -9.61 19.89 -30.31
C CYS A 52 -10.66 20.96 -30.00
N THR A 53 -10.38 22.22 -30.41
CA THR A 53 -11.30 23.33 -30.20
C THR A 53 -12.59 23.14 -31.01
N GLN A 54 -12.47 22.76 -32.28
CA GLN A 54 -13.59 22.53 -33.19
C GLN A 54 -14.45 21.36 -32.71
N ALA A 55 -13.83 20.24 -32.30
CA ALA A 55 -14.52 19.08 -31.78
C ALA A 55 -15.32 19.39 -30.49
N ARG A 56 -14.75 20.18 -29.57
CA ARG A 56 -15.38 20.59 -28.32
C ARG A 56 -16.52 21.59 -28.51
N ALA A 57 -16.35 22.53 -29.46
CA ALA A 57 -17.35 23.58 -29.68
C ALA A 57 -18.57 23.09 -30.45
N ASN A 58 -18.37 22.29 -31.49
CA ASN A 58 -19.40 22.00 -32.49
C ASN A 58 -19.62 20.47 -32.69
N GLY A 59 -18.83 19.61 -32.06
CA GLY A 59 -18.86 18.15 -32.27
C GLY A 59 -18.46 17.74 -33.70
N ILE A 60 -17.73 18.58 -34.42
CA ILE A 60 -17.33 18.37 -35.81
C ILE A 60 -15.79 18.51 -35.92
N ILE A 61 -15.21 17.76 -36.84
CA ILE A 61 -13.81 17.96 -37.27
C ILE A 61 -13.87 18.10 -38.80
N ASP A 62 -13.68 19.34 -39.26
CA ASP A 62 -13.76 19.68 -40.67
C ASP A 62 -12.51 20.47 -41.10
N PRO A 63 -11.68 19.90 -41.99
CA PRO A 63 -10.45 20.55 -42.43
C PRO A 63 -10.68 21.83 -43.20
N VAL A 64 -11.85 22.01 -43.88
CA VAL A 64 -12.15 23.22 -44.64
C VAL A 64 -12.42 24.38 -43.68
N LEU A 65 -13.33 24.15 -42.70
CA LEU A 65 -13.62 25.14 -41.68
C LEU A 65 -12.40 25.46 -40.81
N LEU A 66 -11.52 24.48 -40.58
CA LEU A 66 -10.29 24.69 -39.86
C LEU A 66 -9.30 25.54 -40.64
N SER A 67 -9.18 25.31 -41.95
CA SER A 67 -8.32 26.11 -42.83
C SER A 67 -8.78 27.57 -42.90
N ASP A 68 -10.09 27.81 -42.86
CA ASP A 68 -10.66 29.16 -42.86
C ASP A 68 -10.37 29.91 -41.55
N SER A 69 -10.42 29.18 -40.41
CA SER A 69 -10.09 29.72 -39.09
C SER A 69 -8.60 29.87 -38.83
N MET A 70 -7.75 29.13 -39.58
CA MET A 70 -6.27 29.10 -39.42
C MET A 70 -5.59 29.27 -40.80
N PRO A 71 -5.74 30.39 -41.48
CA PRO A 71 -5.25 30.57 -42.87
C PRO A 71 -3.72 30.39 -43.01
N GLN A 72 -2.97 30.67 -41.94
CA GLN A 72 -1.51 30.45 -41.89
C GLN A 72 -1.12 28.97 -41.98
N HIS A 73 -2.01 28.04 -41.69
CA HIS A 73 -1.79 26.59 -41.73
C HIS A 73 -2.58 25.87 -42.84
N ALA A 74 -3.32 26.62 -43.66
CA ALA A 74 -4.24 26.05 -44.67
C ALA A 74 -3.54 25.08 -45.65
N ALA A 75 -2.33 25.40 -46.09
CA ALA A 75 -1.56 24.53 -46.97
C ALA A 75 -1.20 23.19 -46.32
N ILE A 76 -0.82 23.21 -45.03
CA ILE A 76 -0.45 22.02 -44.27
C ILE A 76 -1.71 21.18 -43.94
N ILE A 77 -2.82 21.81 -43.60
CA ILE A 77 -4.12 21.14 -43.38
C ILE A 77 -4.55 20.39 -44.64
N ALA A 78 -4.46 21.05 -45.82
CA ALA A 78 -4.78 20.45 -47.10
C ALA A 78 -3.83 19.30 -47.45
N GLU A 79 -2.57 19.40 -47.12
CA GLU A 79 -1.56 18.36 -47.38
C GLU A 79 -1.78 17.14 -46.46
N THR A 80 -1.99 17.37 -45.16
CA THR A 80 -2.26 16.30 -44.21
C THR A 80 -3.55 15.58 -44.51
N GLY A 81 -4.60 16.26 -44.91
CA GLY A 81 -5.86 15.67 -45.38
C GLY A 81 -5.70 14.77 -46.61
N ARG A 82 -4.76 15.08 -47.52
CA ARG A 82 -4.45 14.25 -48.68
C ARG A 82 -3.57 13.04 -48.36
N ARG A 83 -2.74 13.13 -47.34
CA ARG A 83 -1.86 12.06 -46.86
C ARG A 83 -2.56 11.08 -45.92
N ALA A 84 -3.86 11.18 -45.69
CA ALA A 84 -4.64 10.32 -44.82
C ALA A 84 -4.56 8.86 -45.29
N TRP A 85 -3.66 8.10 -44.72
CA TRP A 85 -3.47 6.67 -44.98
C TRP A 85 -4.40 5.82 -44.10
N VAL A 86 -5.32 5.18 -44.76
CA VAL A 86 -6.02 3.91 -44.51
C VAL A 86 -6.15 3.38 -43.08
N LYS A 87 -7.35 3.36 -42.67
CA LYS A 87 -8.25 2.52 -41.82
C LYS A 87 -7.70 1.59 -40.70
N THR A 88 -6.49 1.08 -40.71
CA THR A 88 -6.13 -0.07 -39.83
C THR A 88 -5.16 0.20 -38.69
N SER A 89 -4.61 1.41 -38.58
CA SER A 89 -3.50 1.67 -37.65
C SER A 89 -3.60 2.96 -36.84
N PHE A 90 -4.77 3.61 -36.80
CA PHE A 90 -4.90 4.91 -36.11
C PHE A 90 -4.54 4.82 -34.63
N SER A 91 -5.11 3.86 -33.89
CA SER A 91 -4.80 3.66 -32.48
C SER A 91 -3.30 3.37 -32.27
N ALA A 92 -2.68 2.51 -33.09
CA ALA A 92 -1.26 2.19 -33.01
C ALA A 92 -0.37 3.43 -33.27
N TYR A 93 -0.76 4.31 -34.21
CA TYR A 93 -0.04 5.56 -34.46
C TYR A 93 -0.13 6.52 -33.30
N VAL A 94 -1.30 6.62 -32.68
CA VAL A 94 -1.52 7.46 -31.49
C VAL A 94 -0.71 6.95 -30.30
N GLU A 95 -0.72 5.65 -30.04
CA GLU A 95 0.08 5.05 -28.95
C GLU A 95 1.59 5.28 -29.19
N THR A 96 2.05 5.12 -30.42
CA THR A 96 3.45 5.40 -30.78
C THR A 96 3.79 6.88 -30.57
N LEU A 97 2.87 7.79 -30.93
CA LEU A 97 3.07 9.23 -30.74
C LEU A 97 3.14 9.61 -29.26
N ILE A 98 2.26 9.04 -28.43
CA ILE A 98 2.25 9.20 -26.98
C ILE A 98 3.56 8.67 -26.39
N GLY A 99 3.99 7.45 -26.78
CA GLY A 99 5.23 6.86 -26.31
C GLY A 99 6.47 7.72 -26.66
N ASN A 100 6.54 8.21 -27.90
CA ASN A 100 7.63 9.11 -28.32
C ASN A 100 7.63 10.43 -27.55
N ALA A 101 6.45 10.99 -27.24
CA ALA A 101 6.32 12.18 -26.42
C ALA A 101 6.85 11.94 -25.00
N ALA A 102 6.43 10.85 -24.36
CA ALA A 102 6.87 10.50 -23.02
C ALA A 102 8.40 10.34 -22.93
N ILE A 103 9.03 9.74 -23.96
CA ILE A 103 10.49 9.60 -24.01
C ILE A 103 11.16 10.98 -24.14
N ARG A 104 10.63 11.86 -25.00
CA ARG A 104 11.17 13.22 -25.15
C ARG A 104 11.03 14.04 -23.87
N ASP A 105 9.89 13.97 -23.22
CA ASP A 105 9.64 14.68 -21.96
C ASP A 105 10.54 14.14 -20.84
N GLY A 106 10.77 12.82 -20.82
CA GLY A 106 11.71 12.16 -19.92
C GLY A 106 13.16 12.62 -20.17
N GLU A 107 13.60 12.66 -21.44
CA GLU A 107 14.93 13.15 -21.82
C GLU A 107 15.12 14.61 -21.40
N ALA A 108 14.13 15.46 -21.67
CA ALA A 108 14.18 16.86 -21.29
C ALA A 108 14.25 17.05 -19.76
N ALA A 109 13.49 16.27 -19.02
CA ALA A 109 13.52 16.29 -17.55
C ALA A 109 14.88 15.86 -16.99
N VAL A 110 15.47 14.79 -17.52
CA VAL A 110 16.82 14.32 -17.12
C VAL A 110 17.88 15.36 -17.46
N MET A 111 17.82 15.97 -18.64
CA MET A 111 18.76 17.03 -19.03
C MET A 111 18.67 18.24 -18.12
N LYS A 112 17.46 18.68 -17.78
CA LYS A 112 17.26 19.76 -16.82
C LYS A 112 17.85 19.44 -15.45
N VAL A 113 17.63 18.23 -14.94
CA VAL A 113 18.22 17.77 -13.68
C VAL A 113 19.75 17.83 -13.72
N LEU A 114 20.35 17.38 -14.82
CA LEU A 114 21.82 17.43 -15.00
C LEU A 114 22.35 18.89 -15.02
N GLU A 115 21.62 19.80 -15.65
CA GLU A 115 21.95 21.22 -15.64
C GLU A 115 21.86 21.82 -14.24
N ASP A 116 20.78 21.53 -13.49
CA ASP A 116 20.56 22.01 -12.13
C ASP A 116 21.64 21.49 -11.16
N ILE A 117 22.03 20.22 -11.27
CA ILE A 117 23.12 19.64 -10.48
C ILE A 117 24.47 20.30 -10.84
N ARG A 118 24.76 20.49 -12.13
CA ARG A 118 26.01 21.13 -12.59
C ARG A 118 26.11 22.60 -12.19
N ALA A 119 24.97 23.30 -12.11
CA ALA A 119 24.89 24.69 -11.67
C ALA A 119 24.99 24.82 -10.12
N SER A 120 24.88 23.73 -9.38
CA SER A 120 24.95 23.74 -7.91
C SER A 120 26.38 23.94 -7.44
N ASN A 121 26.61 24.99 -6.67
CA ASN A 121 27.94 25.36 -6.16
C ASN A 121 28.22 24.82 -4.72
N THR A 122 27.20 24.23 -4.07
CA THR A 122 27.31 23.66 -2.72
C THR A 122 26.66 22.27 -2.64
N PRO A 123 27.11 21.39 -1.73
CA PRO A 123 26.49 20.08 -1.53
C PRO A 123 25.01 20.15 -1.17
N GLU A 124 24.59 21.17 -0.41
CA GLU A 124 23.19 21.38 -0.01
C GLU A 124 22.32 21.76 -1.22
N ALA A 125 22.82 22.62 -2.09
CA ALA A 125 22.11 22.99 -3.33
C ALA A 125 21.98 21.78 -4.27
N ALA A 126 23.03 20.96 -4.38
CA ALA A 126 22.98 19.72 -5.17
C ALA A 126 21.99 18.70 -4.58
N ALA A 127 21.90 18.57 -3.26
CA ALA A 127 20.91 17.71 -2.61
C ALA A 127 19.48 18.19 -2.85
N THR A 128 19.25 19.51 -2.87
CA THR A 128 17.96 20.12 -3.19
C THR A 128 17.57 19.87 -4.65
N ALA A 129 18.52 20.03 -5.58
CA ALA A 129 18.31 19.74 -7.00
C ALA A 129 17.97 18.25 -7.22
N LEU A 130 18.65 17.34 -6.54
CA LEU A 130 18.35 15.90 -6.57
C LEU A 130 16.97 15.56 -6.00
N ALA A 131 16.54 16.24 -4.93
CA ALA A 131 15.19 16.05 -4.38
C ALA A 131 14.11 16.53 -5.37
N GLY A 132 14.30 17.68 -6.00
CA GLY A 132 13.43 18.20 -7.05
C GLY A 132 13.39 17.28 -8.28
N ALA A 133 14.54 16.68 -8.64
CA ALA A 133 14.66 15.71 -9.72
C ALA A 133 13.78 14.47 -9.49
N ARG A 134 13.82 13.93 -8.28
CA ARG A 134 12.97 12.78 -7.91
C ARG A 134 11.48 13.09 -8.09
N GLN A 135 11.06 14.27 -7.69
CA GLN A 135 9.68 14.72 -7.86
C GLN A 135 9.29 14.85 -9.34
N THR A 136 10.16 15.43 -10.15
CA THR A 136 9.92 15.60 -11.60
C THR A 136 9.86 14.24 -12.32
N LEU A 137 10.78 13.32 -12.02
CA LEU A 137 10.78 11.97 -12.62
C LEU A 137 9.58 11.13 -12.14
N SER A 138 9.19 11.23 -10.88
CA SER A 138 7.97 10.57 -10.39
C SER A 138 6.69 11.11 -11.04
N ALA A 139 6.66 12.38 -11.39
CA ALA A 139 5.53 12.98 -12.11
C ALA A 139 5.43 12.49 -13.58
N LEU A 140 6.54 12.13 -14.21
CA LEU A 140 6.56 11.51 -15.54
C LEU A 140 6.00 10.08 -15.51
N ASP A 141 6.33 9.32 -14.48
CA ASP A 141 5.81 7.95 -14.28
C ASP A 141 4.27 7.92 -14.07
N THR A 142 3.71 8.99 -13.50
CA THR A 142 2.25 9.12 -13.32
C THR A 142 1.52 9.63 -14.58
N GLY A 143 2.25 10.10 -15.57
CA GLY A 143 1.69 10.74 -16.79
C GLY A 143 1.13 9.77 -17.84
N SER A 144 1.45 8.49 -17.80
CA SER A 144 0.97 7.48 -18.76
C SER A 144 -0.24 6.67 -18.32
N GLY A 145 -0.71 6.87 -17.10
CA GLY A 145 -1.90 6.20 -16.58
C GLY A 145 -3.17 6.95 -16.97
N VAL A 146 -3.63 6.84 -18.20
CA VAL A 146 -5.03 7.15 -18.52
C VAL A 146 -5.90 6.31 -17.60
N ILE A 147 -6.63 6.95 -16.69
CA ILE A 147 -7.63 6.26 -15.87
C ILE A 147 -8.70 5.77 -16.85
N GLN A 148 -8.59 4.52 -17.29
CA GLN A 148 -9.58 3.90 -18.15
C GLN A 148 -10.66 3.29 -17.26
N ALA A 149 -11.92 3.62 -17.55
CA ALA A 149 -13.03 2.86 -17.05
C ALA A 149 -13.02 1.48 -17.75
N VAL A 150 -12.91 0.42 -16.93
CA VAL A 150 -12.95 -0.97 -17.41
C VAL A 150 -14.38 -1.47 -17.25
N SER A 151 -14.92 -2.14 -18.27
CA SER A 151 -16.26 -2.73 -18.18
C SER A 151 -16.29 -3.82 -17.10
N ILE A 152 -17.44 -3.97 -16.46
CA ILE A 152 -17.67 -5.09 -15.54
C ILE A 152 -17.48 -6.44 -16.25
N ASP A 153 -17.82 -6.51 -17.55
CA ASP A 153 -17.68 -7.73 -18.34
C ASP A 153 -16.20 -8.21 -18.46
N ASP A 154 -15.25 -7.29 -18.40
CA ASP A 154 -13.81 -7.61 -18.39
C ASP A 154 -13.35 -8.19 -17.06
N TYR A 155 -14.06 -7.89 -15.96
CA TYR A 155 -13.77 -8.42 -14.63
C TYR A 155 -14.48 -9.74 -14.32
N LEU A 156 -15.62 -10.05 -14.97
CA LEU A 156 -16.40 -11.26 -14.67
C LEU A 156 -15.60 -12.56 -14.84
N PRO A 157 -14.80 -12.76 -15.90
CA PRO A 157 -13.96 -13.96 -16.04
C PRO A 157 -12.95 -14.10 -14.92
N GLU A 158 -12.38 -12.98 -14.47
CA GLU A 158 -11.43 -12.96 -13.37
C GLU A 158 -12.09 -13.35 -12.03
N VAL A 159 -13.32 -12.93 -11.79
CA VAL A 159 -14.09 -13.35 -10.60
C VAL A 159 -14.32 -14.84 -10.60
N VAL A 160 -14.73 -15.42 -11.74
CA VAL A 160 -14.92 -16.88 -11.87
C VAL A 160 -13.62 -17.62 -11.61
N ARG A 161 -12.53 -17.22 -12.26
CA ARG A 161 -11.20 -17.81 -12.06
C ARG A 161 -10.77 -17.78 -10.60
N ARG A 162 -10.99 -16.67 -9.89
CA ARG A 162 -10.68 -16.52 -8.47
C ARG A 162 -11.49 -17.48 -7.57
N VAL A 163 -12.75 -17.71 -7.89
CA VAL A 163 -13.59 -18.68 -7.18
C VAL A 163 -13.08 -20.10 -7.41
N GLU A 164 -12.75 -20.46 -8.66
CA GLU A 164 -12.21 -21.77 -9.01
C GLU A 164 -10.85 -22.04 -8.31
N GLU A 165 -9.96 -21.05 -8.29
CA GLU A 165 -8.69 -21.14 -7.56
C GLU A 165 -8.90 -21.32 -6.05
N THR A 166 -9.88 -20.64 -5.48
CA THR A 166 -10.22 -20.80 -4.05
C THR A 166 -10.75 -22.21 -3.76
N MET A 167 -11.56 -22.77 -4.65
CA MET A 167 -12.07 -24.15 -4.52
C MET A 167 -10.97 -25.19 -4.67
N THR A 168 -10.02 -24.96 -5.58
CA THR A 168 -8.96 -25.94 -5.90
C THR A 168 -7.83 -25.92 -4.88
N ASN A 169 -7.43 -24.74 -4.40
CA ASN A 169 -6.23 -24.53 -3.58
C ASN A 169 -6.56 -24.09 -2.15
N GLY A 170 -7.82 -24.13 -1.71
CA GLY A 170 -8.23 -23.66 -0.37
C GLY A 170 -7.97 -22.17 -0.16
N GLY A 171 -7.98 -21.36 -1.23
CA GLY A 171 -7.73 -19.91 -1.18
C GLY A 171 -6.24 -19.52 -1.23
N ALA A 172 -5.33 -20.48 -1.30
CA ALA A 172 -3.90 -20.18 -1.45
C ALA A 172 -3.64 -19.39 -2.74
N GLY A 173 -2.97 -18.24 -2.62
CA GLY A 173 -2.63 -17.35 -3.73
C GLY A 173 -3.53 -16.11 -3.87
N ARG A 174 -4.74 -16.12 -3.31
CA ARG A 174 -5.62 -14.93 -3.27
C ARG A 174 -5.52 -14.17 -1.94
N PHE A 175 -5.39 -14.93 -0.85
CA PHE A 175 -5.31 -14.40 0.50
C PHE A 175 -4.01 -14.82 1.14
N LEU A 176 -3.42 -13.91 1.88
CA LEU A 176 -2.33 -14.22 2.78
C LEU A 176 -2.92 -14.73 4.10
N LEU A 177 -2.72 -16.00 4.41
CA LEU A 177 -3.13 -16.54 5.71
C LEU A 177 -2.17 -16.06 6.79
N THR A 178 -2.72 -15.54 7.89
CA THR A 178 -1.95 -15.07 9.05
C THR A 178 -1.32 -16.23 9.81
N GLY A 179 -1.87 -17.45 9.66
CA GLY A 179 -1.49 -18.65 10.40
C GLY A 179 -2.04 -18.71 11.80
N ILE A 180 -2.87 -17.76 12.19
CA ILE A 180 -3.70 -17.82 13.38
C ILE A 180 -5.05 -18.33 12.90
N GLU A 181 -5.30 -19.63 13.14
CA GLU A 181 -6.43 -20.37 12.57
C GLU A 181 -7.75 -19.65 12.82
N GLU A 182 -7.99 -19.24 14.05
CA GLU A 182 -9.23 -18.57 14.44
C GLU A 182 -9.40 -17.19 13.77
N LEU A 183 -8.29 -16.50 13.48
CA LEU A 183 -8.32 -15.24 12.74
C LEU A 183 -8.58 -15.49 11.26
N ASP A 184 -7.90 -16.47 10.69
CA ASP A 184 -8.05 -16.84 9.29
C ASP A 184 -9.48 -17.39 9.01
N ASP A 185 -10.07 -18.15 9.93
CA ASP A 185 -11.47 -18.61 9.84
C ASP A 185 -12.48 -17.45 9.82
N MET A 186 -12.23 -16.41 10.62
CA MET A 186 -13.12 -15.24 10.68
C MET A 186 -12.92 -14.27 9.51
N THR A 187 -11.70 -14.17 8.97
CA THR A 187 -11.36 -13.18 7.95
C THR A 187 -11.28 -13.76 6.54
N GLY A 188 -11.08 -15.07 6.42
CA GLY A 188 -10.70 -15.71 5.17
C GLY A 188 -9.24 -15.47 4.77
N GLY A 189 -8.41 -14.92 5.68
CA GLY A 189 -7.07 -14.41 5.40
C GLY A 189 -7.07 -12.93 4.99
N LEU A 190 -5.90 -12.39 4.69
CA LEU A 190 -5.71 -11.00 4.26
C LEU A 190 -5.74 -10.92 2.73
N ASP A 191 -6.58 -10.04 2.16
CA ASP A 191 -6.53 -9.75 0.72
C ASP A 191 -5.21 -9.08 0.36
N LEU A 192 -4.71 -9.33 -0.84
CA LEU A 192 -3.42 -8.80 -1.30
C LEU A 192 -3.38 -7.26 -1.37
N THR A 193 -4.53 -6.61 -1.22
CA THR A 193 -4.64 -5.15 -1.23
C THR A 193 -4.99 -4.57 0.13
N ASP A 194 -5.02 -5.39 1.19
CA ASP A 194 -5.48 -4.96 2.50
C ASP A 194 -4.46 -4.09 3.25
N LEU A 195 -5.00 -3.08 3.91
CA LEU A 195 -4.32 -2.35 4.97
C LEU A 195 -4.92 -2.79 6.30
N VAL A 196 -4.10 -3.48 7.09
CA VAL A 196 -4.46 -4.07 8.38
C VAL A 196 -3.82 -3.29 9.51
N PHE A 197 -4.58 -2.96 10.55
CA PHE A 197 -4.04 -2.37 11.76
C PHE A 197 -4.10 -3.32 12.93
N ILE A 198 -2.98 -3.44 13.67
CA ILE A 198 -2.95 -4.00 15.02
C ILE A 198 -2.76 -2.85 15.98
N ALA A 199 -3.76 -2.58 16.81
CA ALA A 199 -3.75 -1.48 17.74
C ALA A 199 -3.81 -1.99 19.20
N ALA A 200 -2.94 -1.41 20.05
CA ALA A 200 -2.87 -1.80 21.46
C ALA A 200 -2.29 -0.69 22.35
N ARG A 201 -2.55 -0.76 23.64
CA ARG A 201 -1.76 -0.04 24.64
C ARG A 201 -0.38 -0.69 24.79
N PRO A 202 0.62 0.04 25.29
CA PRO A 202 1.93 -0.52 25.59
C PRO A 202 1.82 -1.78 26.48
N SER A 203 2.74 -2.71 26.30
CA SER A 203 2.83 -3.97 27.06
C SER A 203 1.71 -5.01 26.81
N MET A 204 0.78 -4.74 25.89
CA MET A 204 -0.26 -5.71 25.51
C MET A 204 0.24 -6.84 24.60
N GLY A 205 1.41 -6.66 23.96
CA GLY A 205 2.00 -7.66 23.04
C GLY A 205 1.77 -7.34 21.56
N LYS A 206 1.55 -6.07 21.18
CA LYS A 206 1.30 -5.65 19.79
C LYS A 206 2.37 -6.16 18.82
N THR A 207 3.63 -5.85 19.07
CA THR A 207 4.76 -6.28 18.24
C THR A 207 4.89 -7.81 18.24
N GLU A 208 4.64 -8.46 19.38
CA GLU A 208 4.69 -9.91 19.50
C GLU A 208 3.64 -10.62 18.64
N LEU A 209 2.42 -10.07 18.55
CA LEU A 209 1.39 -10.60 17.65
C LEU A 209 1.81 -10.47 16.17
N ALA A 210 2.44 -9.36 15.82
CA ALA A 210 2.98 -9.20 14.47
C ALA A 210 4.09 -10.21 14.18
N LEU A 211 4.98 -10.47 15.15
CA LEU A 211 6.05 -11.47 15.02
C LEU A 211 5.50 -12.90 14.93
N ASP A 212 4.41 -13.23 15.64
CA ASP A 212 3.72 -14.54 15.53
C ASP A 212 3.17 -14.73 14.10
N ILE A 213 2.57 -13.70 13.50
CA ILE A 213 2.12 -13.71 12.10
C ILE A 213 3.32 -13.86 11.14
N ILE A 214 4.39 -13.09 11.34
CA ILE A 214 5.61 -13.16 10.52
C ILE A 214 6.21 -14.58 10.52
N ASP A 215 6.33 -15.20 11.69
CA ASP A 215 6.85 -16.55 11.80
C ASP A 215 6.03 -17.55 10.99
N LYS A 216 4.70 -17.50 11.12
CA LYS A 216 3.78 -18.39 10.41
C LYS A 216 3.74 -18.17 8.89
N VAL A 217 3.80 -16.91 8.45
CA VAL A 217 3.87 -16.55 7.03
C VAL A 217 5.17 -17.09 6.43
N THR A 218 6.29 -16.87 7.10
CA THR A 218 7.60 -17.29 6.60
C THR A 218 7.83 -18.80 6.73
N GLU A 219 7.16 -19.47 7.64
CA GLU A 219 7.14 -20.94 7.72
C GLU A 219 6.55 -21.60 6.48
N ARG A 220 5.64 -20.90 5.80
CA ARG A 220 5.05 -21.34 4.53
C ARG A 220 5.89 -20.98 3.31
N GLY A 221 7.12 -20.48 3.51
CA GLY A 221 8.04 -20.09 2.43
C GLY A 221 7.75 -18.72 1.81
N GLN A 222 6.80 -17.95 2.37
CA GLN A 222 6.50 -16.58 1.94
C GLN A 222 7.44 -15.60 2.63
N GLY A 223 7.79 -14.51 1.95
CA GLY A 223 8.70 -13.50 2.49
C GLY A 223 7.98 -12.37 3.23
N VAL A 224 8.66 -11.76 4.19
CA VAL A 224 8.16 -10.60 4.95
C VAL A 224 9.20 -9.49 4.99
N LEU A 225 8.75 -8.27 4.71
CA LEU A 225 9.54 -7.05 4.90
C LEU A 225 9.03 -6.30 6.13
N PHE A 226 9.88 -6.15 7.14
CA PHE A 226 9.56 -5.52 8.41
C PHE A 226 10.29 -4.19 8.57
N PHE A 227 9.55 -3.10 8.68
CA PHE A 227 10.07 -1.78 9.05
C PHE A 227 9.98 -1.61 10.57
N SER A 228 11.12 -1.62 11.25
CA SER A 228 11.22 -1.39 12.70
C SER A 228 11.74 0.02 12.95
N MET A 229 10.88 0.89 13.47
CA MET A 229 11.23 2.26 13.83
C MET A 229 11.32 2.47 15.35
N GLU A 230 10.74 1.56 16.13
CA GLU A 230 10.76 1.62 17.61
C GLU A 230 11.87 0.76 18.21
N MET A 231 12.14 -0.40 17.63
CA MET A 231 13.10 -1.37 18.16
C MET A 231 14.22 -1.62 17.18
N ALA A 232 15.44 -1.82 17.70
CA ALA A 232 16.57 -2.25 16.87
C ALA A 232 16.33 -3.65 16.26
N GLY A 233 16.81 -3.88 15.05
CA GLY A 233 16.66 -5.15 14.34
C GLY A 233 17.14 -6.36 15.14
N ILE A 234 18.21 -6.20 15.91
CA ILE A 234 18.72 -7.25 16.80
C ILE A 234 17.70 -7.62 17.89
N GLN A 235 16.97 -6.65 18.46
CA GLN A 235 15.97 -6.91 19.48
C GLN A 235 14.73 -7.63 18.90
N ILE A 236 14.38 -7.33 17.66
CA ILE A 236 13.34 -8.07 16.92
C ILE A 236 13.81 -9.51 16.70
N THR A 237 15.04 -9.71 16.23
CA THR A 237 15.61 -11.04 16.03
C THR A 237 15.70 -11.85 17.32
N GLU A 238 16.11 -11.24 18.44
CA GLU A 238 16.11 -11.88 19.77
C GLU A 238 14.72 -12.38 20.16
N ARG A 239 13.66 -11.58 19.92
CA ARG A 239 12.28 -12.00 20.19
C ARG A 239 11.85 -13.18 19.31
N MET A 240 12.18 -13.12 18.03
CA MET A 240 11.86 -14.21 17.10
C MET A 240 12.58 -15.52 17.48
N VAL A 241 13.88 -15.46 17.78
CA VAL A 241 14.65 -16.63 18.24
C VAL A 241 14.09 -17.17 19.55
N SER A 242 13.72 -16.28 20.47
CA SER A 242 13.08 -16.59 21.74
C SER A 242 11.77 -17.36 21.54
N ALA A 243 10.90 -16.84 20.67
CA ALA A 243 9.63 -17.47 20.33
C ALA A 243 9.84 -18.86 19.69
N ALA A 244 10.69 -18.91 18.67
CA ALA A 244 11.00 -20.16 17.94
C ALA A 244 11.65 -21.23 18.82
N GLY A 245 12.46 -20.83 19.81
CA GLY A 245 13.11 -21.72 20.78
C GLY A 245 12.25 -22.06 22.00
N GLY A 246 11.10 -21.37 22.18
CA GLY A 246 10.26 -21.51 23.38
C GLY A 246 10.91 -20.99 24.66
N LEU A 247 11.83 -20.00 24.53
CA LEU A 247 12.53 -19.33 25.64
C LEU A 247 11.87 -17.97 25.95
N PRO A 248 11.78 -17.56 27.22
CA PRO A 248 11.43 -16.17 27.52
C PRO A 248 12.56 -15.22 27.08
N VAL A 249 12.22 -14.05 26.53
CA VAL A 249 13.20 -13.00 26.16
C VAL A 249 14.08 -12.58 27.37
N SER A 250 13.52 -12.61 28.58
CA SER A 250 14.25 -12.34 29.82
C SER A 250 15.38 -13.36 30.06
N ARG A 251 15.21 -14.59 29.59
CA ARG A 251 16.24 -15.64 29.75
C ARG A 251 17.44 -15.34 28.86
N LEU A 252 17.22 -14.83 27.63
CA LEU A 252 18.33 -14.39 26.76
C LEU A 252 19.18 -13.28 27.42
N LYS A 253 18.52 -12.34 28.12
CA LYS A 253 19.26 -11.28 28.87
C LYS A 253 20.06 -11.81 30.05
N ALA A 254 19.68 -12.98 30.59
CA ALA A 254 20.35 -13.66 31.67
C ALA A 254 21.20 -14.85 31.17
N ALA A 255 21.79 -14.75 29.99
CA ALA A 255 22.54 -15.83 29.34
C ALA A 255 23.71 -16.39 30.19
N HIS A 256 24.21 -15.62 31.16
CA HIS A 256 25.19 -16.10 32.13
C HIS A 256 24.68 -17.20 33.09
N GLN A 257 23.36 -17.41 33.10
CA GLN A 257 22.67 -18.47 33.87
C GLN A 257 22.13 -19.56 32.97
N PHE A 258 22.58 -19.66 31.71
CA PHE A 258 22.12 -20.68 30.79
C PHE A 258 22.60 -22.07 31.23
N GLU A 259 21.65 -23.00 31.16
CA GLU A 259 21.89 -24.42 31.27
C GLU A 259 21.94 -25.06 29.86
N ASP A 260 22.35 -26.32 29.77
CA ASP A 260 22.46 -27.04 28.50
C ASP A 260 21.12 -27.06 27.74
N GLU A 261 20.00 -27.14 28.47
CA GLU A 261 18.67 -27.08 27.88
C GLU A 261 18.37 -25.71 27.23
N ASP A 262 18.78 -24.60 27.84
CA ASP A 262 18.62 -23.27 27.29
C ASP A 262 19.42 -23.09 26.00
N TRP A 263 20.65 -23.61 25.96
CA TRP A 263 21.49 -23.65 24.76
C TRP A 263 20.87 -24.49 23.65
N ALA A 264 20.30 -25.65 23.98
CA ALA A 264 19.62 -26.51 23.03
C ALA A 264 18.37 -25.81 22.42
N ARG A 265 17.59 -25.14 23.26
CA ARG A 265 16.42 -24.37 22.83
C ARG A 265 16.80 -23.16 21.96
N LEU A 266 17.83 -22.43 22.36
CA LEU A 266 18.35 -21.30 21.56
C LEU A 266 18.82 -21.79 20.20
N SER A 267 19.61 -22.86 20.13
CA SER A 267 20.10 -23.45 18.88
C SER A 267 18.98 -23.92 17.99
N ALA A 268 17.94 -24.54 18.58
CA ALA A 268 16.74 -24.95 17.84
C ALA A 268 15.98 -23.75 17.28
N GLY A 269 15.85 -22.66 18.06
CA GLY A 269 15.22 -21.41 17.61
C GLY A 269 15.98 -20.78 16.46
N VAL A 270 17.30 -20.68 16.54
CA VAL A 270 18.16 -20.17 15.45
C VAL A 270 18.00 -21.07 14.20
N GLY A 271 18.04 -22.40 14.38
CA GLY A 271 17.89 -23.34 13.26
C GLY A 271 16.53 -23.20 12.54
N ARG A 272 15.43 -22.96 13.26
CA ARG A 272 14.11 -22.73 12.67
C ARG A 272 14.02 -21.44 11.86
N LEU A 273 14.74 -20.40 12.26
CA LEU A 273 14.72 -19.11 11.58
C LEU A 273 15.76 -19.01 10.45
N THR A 274 16.74 -19.91 10.45
CA THR A 274 17.74 -19.94 9.37
C THR A 274 17.07 -20.21 8.02
N ASN A 275 17.43 -19.43 7.01
CA ASN A 275 16.85 -19.45 5.64
C ASN A 275 15.38 -19.01 5.55
N ARG A 276 14.81 -18.37 6.57
CA ARG A 276 13.51 -17.70 6.47
C ARG A 276 13.66 -16.38 5.69
N SER A 277 12.75 -16.11 4.79
CA SER A 277 12.74 -14.89 3.99
C SER A 277 12.19 -13.71 4.81
N ILE A 278 13.01 -13.18 5.72
CA ILE A 278 12.66 -12.05 6.59
C ILE A 278 13.69 -10.94 6.40
N TRP A 279 13.24 -9.78 5.97
CA TRP A 279 14.07 -8.59 5.83
C TRP A 279 13.63 -7.53 6.84
N ILE A 280 14.56 -7.02 7.61
CA ILE A 280 14.31 -5.99 8.62
C ILE A 280 14.97 -4.69 8.16
N VAL A 281 14.18 -3.63 8.05
CA VAL A 281 14.66 -2.26 7.86
C VAL A 281 14.67 -1.60 9.23
N ASP A 282 15.88 -1.52 9.82
CA ASP A 282 16.13 -0.86 11.10
C ASP A 282 16.45 0.61 10.83
N ALA A 283 15.45 1.46 10.91
CA ALA A 283 15.60 2.89 10.62
C ALA A 283 14.59 3.73 11.40
N THR A 284 15.11 4.67 12.16
CA THR A 284 14.33 5.54 13.07
C THR A 284 13.77 6.70 12.31
N ASN A 285 13.26 7.15 11.58
CA ASN A 285 12.86 8.45 10.95
C ASN A 285 12.47 8.33 9.47
N LEU A 286 11.79 7.25 9.11
CA LEU A 286 11.27 7.10 7.77
C LEU A 286 10.01 7.96 7.57
N ASN A 287 9.83 8.50 6.38
CA ASN A 287 8.55 9.00 5.91
C ASN A 287 7.81 7.93 5.09
N VAL A 288 6.53 8.14 4.81
CA VAL A 288 5.71 7.15 4.10
C VAL A 288 6.23 6.88 2.68
N ASP A 289 6.77 7.89 2.00
CA ASP A 289 7.30 7.71 0.64
C ASP A 289 8.56 6.84 0.64
N GLN A 290 9.43 6.99 1.64
CA GLN A 290 10.61 6.14 1.81
C GLN A 290 10.22 4.68 2.09
N ILE A 291 9.17 4.47 2.90
CA ILE A 291 8.63 3.13 3.16
C ILE A 291 8.11 2.54 1.84
N CYS A 292 7.29 3.27 1.10
CA CYS A 292 6.73 2.83 -0.18
C CYS A 292 7.82 2.50 -1.20
N GLN A 293 8.80 3.40 -1.40
CA GLN A 293 9.91 3.19 -2.33
C GLN A 293 10.78 1.98 -1.95
N THR A 294 11.08 1.83 -0.64
CA THR A 294 11.88 0.70 -0.16
C THR A 294 11.13 -0.61 -0.33
N ALA A 295 9.85 -0.65 0.01
CA ALA A 295 9.02 -1.85 -0.15
C ALA A 295 8.91 -2.27 -1.62
N THR A 296 8.63 -1.33 -2.53
CA THR A 296 8.56 -1.61 -3.97
C THR A 296 9.89 -2.10 -4.51
N ARG A 297 11.01 -1.47 -4.15
CA ARG A 297 12.35 -1.90 -4.57
C ARG A 297 12.69 -3.30 -4.04
N MET A 298 12.39 -3.57 -2.76
CA MET A 298 12.65 -4.88 -2.15
C MET A 298 11.83 -5.98 -2.83
N GLN A 299 10.58 -5.72 -3.16
CA GLN A 299 9.72 -6.68 -3.84
C GLN A 299 10.16 -6.97 -5.28
N MET A 300 10.77 -5.99 -5.98
CA MET A 300 11.38 -6.23 -7.30
C MET A 300 12.56 -7.20 -7.23
N THR A 301 13.34 -7.17 -6.15
CA THR A 301 14.52 -8.04 -5.95
C THR A 301 14.17 -9.34 -5.23
N HIS A 302 13.10 -9.32 -4.44
CA HIS A 302 12.60 -10.42 -3.61
C HIS A 302 11.09 -10.60 -3.85
N PRO A 303 10.70 -11.20 -4.99
CA PRO A 303 9.27 -11.34 -5.37
C PRO A 303 8.49 -12.23 -4.39
N GLU A 304 9.16 -13.01 -3.56
CA GLU A 304 8.56 -13.83 -2.50
C GLU A 304 8.00 -13.00 -1.33
N ILE A 305 8.26 -11.69 -1.25
CA ILE A 305 7.70 -10.82 -0.20
C ILE A 305 6.18 -10.74 -0.37
N ALA A 306 5.47 -11.36 0.54
CA ALA A 306 4.03 -11.47 0.58
C ALA A 306 3.36 -10.62 1.68
N LEU A 307 4.16 -10.02 2.59
CA LEU A 307 3.68 -9.16 3.67
C LEU A 307 4.66 -8.02 3.94
N VAL A 308 4.13 -6.82 4.10
CA VAL A 308 4.89 -5.67 4.60
C VAL A 308 4.38 -5.31 6.00
N VAL A 309 5.29 -5.21 6.96
CA VAL A 309 4.95 -4.85 8.36
C VAL A 309 5.63 -3.53 8.73
N VAL A 310 4.89 -2.64 9.42
CA VAL A 310 5.37 -1.31 9.82
C VAL A 310 5.14 -1.09 11.32
N ASP A 311 6.19 -1.07 12.13
CA ASP A 311 6.14 -0.82 13.58
C ASP A 311 6.85 0.50 13.92
N TYR A 312 6.17 1.57 14.31
CA TYR A 312 4.74 1.84 14.35
C TYR A 312 4.43 3.22 13.73
N LEU A 313 3.19 3.43 13.36
CA LEU A 313 2.73 4.62 12.64
C LEU A 313 3.09 5.97 13.30
N GLY A 314 3.11 6.03 14.63
CA GLY A 314 3.37 7.27 15.37
C GLY A 314 4.79 7.81 15.26
N LEU A 315 5.73 7.03 14.71
CA LEU A 315 7.13 7.43 14.48
C LEU A 315 7.41 7.84 13.03
N ILE A 316 6.46 7.66 12.12
CA ILE A 316 6.62 8.06 10.72
C ILE A 316 6.70 9.57 10.65
N LYS A 317 7.75 10.10 10.04
CA LYS A 317 7.91 11.54 9.83
C LYS A 317 6.89 12.09 8.85
N THR A 318 6.31 13.21 9.22
CA THR A 318 5.42 13.97 8.35
C THR A 318 6.16 15.13 7.70
N MET A 319 5.97 15.31 6.40
CA MET A 319 6.54 16.41 5.65
C MET A 319 5.64 17.63 5.80
N GLY A 320 5.99 18.57 6.69
CA GLY A 320 5.33 19.87 6.81
C GLY A 320 5.01 20.28 8.25
N THR A 321 4.76 21.58 8.45
CA THR A 321 4.39 22.21 9.72
C THR A 321 2.87 22.16 10.02
N GLY A 322 2.16 21.22 9.39
CA GLY A 322 0.71 21.07 9.50
C GLY A 322 0.26 20.35 10.78
N ARG A 323 -1.04 20.37 11.02
CA ARG A 323 -1.67 19.65 12.14
C ARG A 323 -1.34 18.17 12.09
N HIS A 324 -0.95 17.61 13.21
CA HIS A 324 -0.57 16.20 13.37
C HIS A 324 -1.67 15.22 12.90
N ASP A 325 -2.91 15.66 12.91
CA ASP A 325 -4.08 14.88 12.49
C ASP A 325 -4.11 14.61 10.98
N LEU A 326 -3.79 15.62 10.16
CA LEU A 326 -3.72 15.47 8.70
C LEU A 326 -2.56 14.53 8.29
N ALA A 327 -1.51 14.55 9.06
CA ALA A 327 -0.30 13.78 8.80
C ALA A 327 -0.50 12.26 8.95
N VAL A 328 -1.31 11.81 9.90
CA VAL A 328 -1.63 10.37 10.08
C VAL A 328 -2.55 9.88 8.95
N GLY A 329 -3.47 10.73 8.48
CA GLY A 329 -4.29 10.43 7.31
C GLY A 329 -3.46 10.24 6.04
N ASP A 330 -2.46 11.10 5.81
CA ASP A 330 -1.57 10.95 4.65
C ASP A 330 -0.74 9.66 4.71
N ILE A 331 -0.32 9.27 5.92
CA ILE A 331 0.41 8.01 6.14
C ILE A 331 -0.49 6.81 5.84
N SER A 332 -1.72 6.78 6.36
CA SER A 332 -2.64 5.65 6.14
C SER A 332 -3.01 5.51 4.66
N LYS A 333 -3.29 6.63 3.97
CA LYS A 333 -3.52 6.67 2.52
C LYS A 333 -2.31 6.20 1.72
N GLY A 334 -1.09 6.58 2.14
CA GLY A 334 0.15 6.14 1.53
C GLY A 334 0.35 4.63 1.66
N LEU A 335 0.15 4.07 2.85
CA LEU A 335 0.24 2.63 3.10
C LEU A 335 -0.85 1.84 2.37
N LYS A 336 -2.08 2.37 2.29
CA LYS A 336 -3.15 1.75 1.49
C LYS A 336 -2.83 1.75 -0.01
N ARG A 337 -2.23 2.83 -0.51
CA ARG A 337 -1.75 2.92 -1.89
C ARG A 337 -0.65 1.88 -2.14
N LEU A 338 0.31 1.74 -1.22
CA LEU A 338 1.35 0.71 -1.28
C LEU A 338 0.74 -0.69 -1.40
N ALA A 339 -0.19 -1.04 -0.51
CA ALA A 339 -0.85 -2.36 -0.55
C ALA A 339 -1.51 -2.63 -1.92
N LYS A 340 -2.23 -1.63 -2.47
CA LYS A 340 -2.91 -1.75 -3.78
C LYS A 340 -1.95 -1.85 -4.95
N SER A 341 -0.89 -1.02 -4.98
CA SER A 341 0.06 -0.97 -6.10
C SER A 341 0.93 -2.22 -6.18
N ASN A 342 1.38 -2.70 -5.03
CA ASN A 342 2.29 -3.84 -4.94
C ASN A 342 1.54 -5.18 -4.82
N LYS A 343 0.21 -5.16 -4.68
CA LYS A 343 -0.62 -6.36 -4.42
C LYS A 343 -0.05 -7.18 -3.25
N THR A 344 0.27 -6.50 -2.16
CA THR A 344 0.87 -7.09 -0.97
C THR A 344 0.24 -6.44 0.26
N PRO A 345 -0.40 -7.20 1.16
CA PRO A 345 -1.02 -6.64 2.36
C PRO A 345 0.01 -5.91 3.21
N VAL A 346 -0.44 -4.83 3.83
CA VAL A 346 0.36 -4.02 4.75
C VAL A 346 -0.22 -4.14 6.15
N LEU A 347 0.59 -4.62 7.09
CA LEU A 347 0.27 -4.72 8.51
C LEU A 347 0.92 -3.55 9.26
N ALA A 348 0.12 -2.59 9.69
CA ALA A 348 0.59 -1.41 10.41
C ALA A 348 0.27 -1.50 11.90
N LEU A 349 1.27 -1.26 12.73
CA LEU A 349 1.11 -1.27 14.17
C LEU A 349 0.78 0.14 14.69
N SER A 350 -0.21 0.25 15.56
CA SER A 350 -0.66 1.52 16.12
C SER A 350 -0.76 1.49 17.64
N GLN A 351 -0.43 2.61 18.28
CA GLN A 351 -0.56 2.74 19.72
C GLN A 351 -1.86 3.49 20.06
N LEU A 352 -2.62 2.94 21.00
CA LEU A 352 -3.86 3.53 21.48
C LEU A 352 -3.61 4.73 22.43
N SER A 353 -4.57 5.64 22.48
CA SER A 353 -4.56 6.79 23.39
C SER A 353 -4.66 6.35 24.86
N ARG A 354 -4.17 7.20 25.78
CA ARG A 354 -4.27 6.93 27.23
C ARG A 354 -5.70 6.98 27.77
N GLY A 355 -6.64 7.52 27.02
CA GLY A 355 -8.06 7.63 27.42
C GLY A 355 -8.70 6.28 27.71
N VAL A 356 -8.23 5.20 27.07
CA VAL A 356 -8.67 3.80 27.34
C VAL A 356 -8.56 3.45 28.84
N GLU A 357 -7.48 3.89 29.48
CA GLU A 357 -7.17 3.53 30.88
C GLU A 357 -8.07 4.22 31.90
N GLN A 358 -8.76 5.30 31.48
CA GLN A 358 -9.66 6.07 32.33
C GLN A 358 -11.08 5.49 32.41
N ARG A 359 -11.41 4.55 31.50
CA ARG A 359 -12.72 3.93 31.46
C ARG A 359 -12.83 2.75 32.44
N PRO A 360 -14.02 2.47 32.99
CA PRO A 360 -14.25 1.24 33.77
C PRO A 360 -13.98 -0.02 32.95
N ASN A 361 -14.49 -0.09 31.72
CA ASN A 361 -14.14 -1.13 30.74
C ASN A 361 -12.99 -0.62 29.87
N LYS A 362 -11.83 -1.23 30.05
CA LYS A 362 -10.58 -0.87 29.35
C LYS A 362 -10.37 -1.63 28.04
N ARG A 363 -11.37 -2.39 27.56
CA ARG A 363 -11.32 -2.98 26.22
C ARG A 363 -11.32 -1.87 25.18
N PRO A 364 -10.37 -1.90 24.22
CA PRO A 364 -10.20 -0.83 23.26
C PRO A 364 -11.36 -0.77 22.25
N MET A 365 -11.58 0.44 21.71
CA MET A 365 -12.54 0.74 20.65
C MET A 365 -11.83 1.57 19.56
N ASN A 366 -12.42 1.65 18.36
CA ASN A 366 -11.81 2.40 17.24
C ASN A 366 -11.50 3.85 17.58
N SER A 367 -12.36 4.52 18.37
CA SER A 367 -12.14 5.90 18.85
C SER A 367 -10.90 6.08 19.75
N ASP A 368 -10.30 5.00 20.23
CA ASP A 368 -9.09 5.06 21.05
C ASP A 368 -7.80 5.16 20.22
N MET A 369 -7.87 4.92 18.92
CA MET A 369 -6.77 5.19 18.01
C MET A 369 -6.62 6.71 17.83
N LYS A 370 -5.39 7.22 17.87
CA LYS A 370 -5.13 8.60 17.51
C LYS A 370 -5.55 8.81 16.06
N ASN A 371 -6.35 9.86 15.82
CA ASN A 371 -6.88 10.18 14.49
C ASN A 371 -7.70 9.03 13.88
N SER A 372 -8.53 8.41 14.71
CA SER A 372 -9.31 7.22 14.39
C SER A 372 -10.14 7.34 13.11
N GLY A 373 -10.68 8.52 12.79
CA GLY A 373 -11.53 8.72 11.62
C GLY A 373 -10.84 8.43 10.29
N GLU A 374 -9.61 8.92 10.10
CA GLU A 374 -8.84 8.70 8.87
C GLU A 374 -8.36 7.24 8.78
N ILE A 375 -7.80 6.71 9.87
CA ILE A 375 -7.36 5.31 9.92
C ILE A 375 -8.56 4.37 9.69
N GLU A 376 -9.70 4.65 10.34
CA GLU A 376 -10.90 3.85 10.19
C GLU A 376 -11.46 3.91 8.75
N ALA A 377 -11.33 5.04 8.06
CA ALA A 377 -11.74 5.15 6.66
C ALA A 377 -10.88 4.27 5.73
N ASP A 378 -9.56 4.30 5.91
CA ASP A 378 -8.60 3.67 5.00
C ASP A 378 -8.37 2.16 5.30
N ALA A 379 -8.45 1.73 6.56
CA ALA A 379 -8.23 0.36 6.98
C ALA A 379 -9.28 -0.61 6.41
N ASP A 380 -8.85 -1.78 6.01
CA ASP A 380 -9.73 -2.89 5.63
C ASP A 380 -10.04 -3.80 6.82
N LEU A 381 -9.06 -3.98 7.71
CA LEU A 381 -9.16 -4.77 8.93
C LEU A 381 -8.51 -4.02 10.10
N ILE A 382 -9.16 -4.00 11.25
CA ILE A 382 -8.61 -3.45 12.51
C ILE A 382 -8.71 -4.51 13.60
N LEU A 383 -7.56 -4.86 14.16
CA LEU A 383 -7.40 -5.79 15.26
C LEU A 383 -7.01 -5.01 16.52
N MET A 384 -7.83 -5.13 17.57
CA MET A 384 -7.58 -4.51 18.87
C MET A 384 -7.13 -5.53 19.87
N LEU A 385 -5.95 -5.34 20.44
CA LEU A 385 -5.37 -6.28 21.40
C LEU A 385 -5.60 -5.81 22.83
N TYR A 386 -6.10 -6.70 23.68
CA TYR A 386 -6.36 -6.44 25.08
C TYR A 386 -5.95 -7.66 25.95
N ARG A 387 -5.38 -7.37 27.12
CA ARG A 387 -5.07 -8.36 28.15
C ARG A 387 -5.51 -7.83 29.50
N ASP A 388 -6.50 -8.49 30.10
CA ASP A 388 -7.13 -8.03 31.34
C ASP A 388 -6.15 -8.06 32.52
N GLU A 389 -5.26 -9.04 32.58
CA GLU A 389 -4.27 -9.20 33.65
C GLU A 389 -3.31 -8.02 33.79
N VAL A 390 -3.10 -7.21 32.72
CA VAL A 390 -2.25 -6.02 32.76
C VAL A 390 -2.84 -4.94 33.65
N TYR A 391 -4.17 -4.89 33.73
CA TYR A 391 -4.89 -3.94 34.55
C TYR A 391 -5.42 -4.54 35.85
N ASN A 392 -5.74 -5.85 35.84
CA ASN A 392 -6.34 -6.60 36.91
C ASN A 392 -5.49 -7.84 37.23
N PRO A 393 -4.52 -7.77 38.13
CA PRO A 393 -3.64 -8.91 38.48
C PRO A 393 -4.41 -10.16 38.92
N ASP A 394 -5.59 -9.98 39.54
CA ASP A 394 -6.48 -11.03 39.99
C ASP A 394 -7.54 -11.44 38.96
N SER A 395 -7.31 -11.15 37.70
CA SER A 395 -8.22 -11.50 36.62
C SER A 395 -8.42 -13.02 36.49
N SER A 396 -9.66 -13.44 36.24
CA SER A 396 -9.96 -14.81 35.80
C SER A 396 -9.40 -15.12 34.41
N ALA A 397 -9.18 -14.10 33.58
CA ALA A 397 -8.59 -14.21 32.26
C ALA A 397 -7.05 -14.05 32.26
N ARG A 398 -6.39 -14.55 33.32
CA ARG A 398 -4.92 -14.51 33.39
C ARG A 398 -4.29 -15.27 32.23
N ALA A 399 -3.27 -14.70 31.63
CA ALA A 399 -2.59 -15.20 30.44
C ALA A 399 -3.49 -15.35 29.20
N ILE A 400 -4.64 -14.69 29.17
CA ILE A 400 -5.52 -14.65 27.99
C ILE A 400 -5.39 -13.27 27.32
N ALA A 401 -5.11 -13.28 26.04
CA ALA A 401 -5.16 -12.11 25.18
C ALA A 401 -6.41 -12.16 24.31
N GLU A 402 -7.17 -11.08 24.31
CA GLU A 402 -8.31 -10.85 23.45
C GLU A 402 -7.84 -10.09 22.20
N ILE A 403 -8.09 -10.61 21.01
CA ILE A 403 -7.85 -9.97 19.73
C ILE A 403 -9.22 -9.70 19.13
N SER A 404 -9.68 -8.47 19.24
CA SER A 404 -11.01 -8.06 18.76
C SER A 404 -10.91 -7.50 17.36
N ILE A 405 -11.65 -8.06 16.41
CA ILE A 405 -11.87 -7.54 15.07
C ILE A 405 -12.93 -6.45 15.20
N THR A 406 -12.50 -5.19 15.24
CA THR A 406 -13.38 -4.03 15.45
C THR A 406 -13.78 -3.36 14.14
N LYS A 407 -13.09 -3.67 13.05
CA LYS A 407 -13.46 -3.34 11.68
C LYS A 407 -13.02 -4.46 10.75
N GLN A 408 -13.91 -4.82 9.82
CA GLN A 408 -13.63 -5.69 8.68
C GLN A 408 -14.55 -5.31 7.53
N ARG A 409 -13.98 -5.02 6.34
CA ARG A 409 -14.80 -4.59 5.19
C ARG A 409 -15.66 -5.71 4.63
N ASN A 410 -15.16 -6.94 4.61
CA ASN A 410 -15.76 -8.07 3.91
C ASN A 410 -16.12 -9.24 4.84
N GLY A 411 -16.31 -9.01 6.13
CA GLY A 411 -16.59 -10.09 7.08
C GLY A 411 -17.24 -9.63 8.38
N ALA A 412 -17.40 -10.56 9.31
CA ALA A 412 -18.05 -10.33 10.60
C ALA A 412 -17.06 -9.78 11.63
N LEU A 413 -17.56 -8.95 12.55
CA LEU A 413 -16.83 -8.53 13.73
C LEU A 413 -16.86 -9.64 14.78
N GLY A 414 -15.81 -9.71 15.60
CA GLY A 414 -15.75 -10.71 16.67
C GLY A 414 -14.49 -10.58 17.50
N THR A 415 -14.30 -11.49 18.41
CA THR A 415 -13.11 -11.58 19.26
C THR A 415 -12.60 -12.99 19.27
N ILE A 416 -11.33 -13.16 18.99
CA ILE A 416 -10.59 -14.41 19.16
C ILE A 416 -9.66 -14.29 20.36
N TYR A 417 -9.28 -15.44 20.91
CA TYR A 417 -8.49 -15.52 22.11
C TYR A 417 -7.20 -16.28 21.86
N ARG A 418 -6.10 -15.76 22.45
CA ARG A 418 -4.81 -16.46 22.42
C ARG A 418 -4.26 -16.53 23.84
N ARG A 419 -3.54 -17.58 24.17
CA ARG A 419 -2.78 -17.63 25.42
C ARG A 419 -1.49 -16.84 25.28
N PHE A 420 -1.25 -15.91 26.18
CA PHE A 420 0.00 -15.14 26.22
C PHE A 420 0.88 -15.65 27.36
N TYR A 421 1.93 -16.36 27.02
CA TYR A 421 2.81 -17.00 28.00
C TYR A 421 4.27 -16.86 27.57
N ASN A 422 5.18 -16.58 28.51
CA ASN A 422 6.61 -16.33 28.26
C ASN A 422 6.91 -15.21 27.26
N GLY A 423 5.96 -14.31 27.05
CA GLY A 423 6.10 -13.22 26.06
C GLY A 423 5.56 -13.58 24.67
N HIS A 424 5.01 -14.76 24.45
CA HIS A 424 4.59 -15.28 23.15
C HIS A 424 3.14 -15.69 23.14
N PHE A 425 2.52 -15.70 21.93
CA PHE A 425 1.15 -16.15 21.73
C PHE A 425 1.09 -17.65 21.42
N HIS A 426 0.12 -18.32 22.01
CA HIS A 426 -0.15 -19.75 21.84
C HIS A 426 -1.64 -19.99 21.59
N PRO A 427 -2.03 -21.09 20.92
CA PRO A 427 -3.43 -21.50 20.81
C PRO A 427 -4.07 -21.70 22.18
N ILE A 428 -5.38 -21.45 22.26
CA ILE A 428 -6.21 -21.71 23.44
C ILE A 428 -7.61 -22.09 22.97
N ASP A 429 -8.32 -22.92 23.78
CA ASP A 429 -9.72 -23.21 23.54
C ASP A 429 -10.54 -21.91 23.62
N GLN A 430 -11.24 -21.57 22.52
CA GLN A 430 -11.93 -20.29 22.36
C GLN A 430 -13.12 -20.18 23.34
N GLU A 431 -13.84 -21.26 23.59
CA GLU A 431 -15.01 -21.22 24.47
C GLU A 431 -14.58 -21.04 25.93
N VAL A 432 -13.56 -21.77 26.37
CA VAL A 432 -12.99 -21.65 27.74
C VAL A 432 -12.44 -20.21 27.92
N ALA A 433 -11.69 -19.70 26.95
CA ALA A 433 -11.15 -18.37 27.03
C ALA A 433 -12.24 -17.30 27.08
N ARG A 434 -13.31 -17.45 26.29
CA ARG A 434 -14.46 -16.55 26.27
C ARG A 434 -15.16 -16.52 27.63
N GLN A 435 -15.36 -17.67 28.25
CA GLN A 435 -16.00 -17.77 29.58
C GLN A 435 -15.14 -17.09 30.66
N LEU A 436 -13.82 -17.31 30.64
CA LEU A 436 -12.91 -16.69 31.60
C LEU A 436 -12.78 -15.18 31.42
N SER A 437 -12.92 -14.69 30.17
CA SER A 437 -12.82 -13.25 29.80
C SER A 437 -14.15 -12.51 29.96
N ALA A 438 -15.25 -13.23 30.22
CA ALA A 438 -16.56 -12.61 30.42
C ALA A 438 -16.52 -11.64 31.63
N PRO A 439 -17.09 -10.45 31.52
CA PRO A 439 -17.17 -9.50 32.63
C PRO A 439 -17.91 -10.18 33.80
N LYS A 440 -17.33 -10.19 35.00
CA LYS A 440 -18.03 -10.63 36.19
C LYS A 440 -19.26 -9.76 36.33
N GLN A 441 -20.45 -10.41 36.27
CA GLN A 441 -21.70 -9.68 36.56
C GLN A 441 -21.61 -9.13 37.98
N ALA A 442 -21.79 -7.82 38.13
CA ALA A 442 -21.90 -7.22 39.43
C ALA A 442 -23.02 -7.95 40.20
N PRO A 443 -22.79 -8.33 41.48
CA PRO A 443 -23.82 -9.02 42.25
C PRO A 443 -25.07 -8.15 42.24
N ASN A 444 -26.20 -8.76 41.83
CA ASN A 444 -27.50 -8.12 41.80
C ASN A 444 -27.75 -7.48 43.17
N GLN A 445 -27.71 -6.19 43.33
CA GLN A 445 -28.17 -5.48 44.50
C GLN A 445 -29.66 -5.79 44.61
N ARG A 446 -30.00 -6.75 45.48
CA ARG A 446 -31.38 -6.99 45.89
C ARG A 446 -31.93 -5.64 46.37
N ARG A 447 -32.82 -5.07 45.57
CA ARG A 447 -33.66 -3.96 46.03
C ARG A 447 -34.44 -4.46 47.26
N TYR A 448 -34.01 -4.04 48.43
CA TYR A 448 -34.84 -4.12 49.58
C TYR A 448 -36.00 -3.16 49.33
N SER A 449 -37.19 -3.67 48.98
CA SER A 449 -38.43 -2.94 49.08
C SER A 449 -38.71 -2.71 50.57
N LYS A 450 -38.62 -1.48 51.03
CA LYS A 450 -39.17 -1.10 52.29
C LYS A 450 -40.69 -1.22 52.20
N ALA A 451 -41.24 -2.09 53.06
CA ALA A 451 -42.63 -2.14 53.40
C ALA A 451 -43.00 -0.89 54.25
#